data_032b3fd9734e9cdcd5642b1ade2f72d3
#
_entry.id   032b3fd9734e9cdcd5642b1ade2f72d3
#
_cell.length_a   1.000
_cell.length_b   1.000
_cell.length_c   1.000
_cell.angle_alpha   90.00
_cell.angle_beta   90.00
_cell.angle_gamma   90.00
#
_symmetry.space_group_name_H-M   'P 1'
#
loop_
_entity.id
_entity.type
_entity.pdbx_description
1 polymer ?
#
loop_
_entity_poly.entity_id
_entity_poly.type
_entity_poly.pdbx_seq_one_letter_code
_entity_poly.pdbx_strand_id
1 'polypeptide(L)'
;TVGYAINEWKLSYNYKDLQTDSPYNTYFYEGLPIGPGNMPGELSIEAVLRPTKHDYYYFLANVNDKDSKKTYYSKTYLEHRQKCVKYLGRSC
;
A
#
# COMPACT_ATOMS: atom_id res chain seq x y z
N THR A 1 0.55 -5.24 -6.10
CA THR A 1 0.54 -6.71 -6.26
C THR A 1 -0.72 -7.20 -6.97
N VAL A 2 -1.91 -6.69 -6.61
CA VAL A 2 -3.17 -7.10 -7.24
C VAL A 2 -3.18 -6.78 -8.74
N GLY A 3 -2.65 -5.63 -9.15
CA GLY A 3 -2.54 -5.27 -10.56
C GLY A 3 -1.78 -6.30 -11.38
N TYR A 4 -0.69 -6.85 -10.85
CA TYR A 4 0.05 -7.95 -11.47
C TYR A 4 -0.75 -9.24 -11.47
N ALA A 5 -1.48 -9.52 -10.39
CA ALA A 5 -2.26 -10.74 -10.24
C ALA A 5 -3.37 -10.85 -11.30
N ILE A 6 -4.06 -9.74 -11.57
CA ILE A 6 -5.18 -9.71 -12.52
C ILE A 6 -4.80 -9.12 -13.89
N ASN A 7 -3.56 -8.67 -14.04
CA ASN A 7 -3.05 -8.02 -15.25
C ASN A 7 -3.87 -6.79 -15.67
N GLU A 8 -4.32 -6.02 -14.69
CA GLU A 8 -5.07 -4.77 -14.88
C GLU A 8 -4.56 -3.70 -13.92
N TRP A 9 -4.34 -2.49 -14.43
CA TRP A 9 -3.92 -1.35 -13.62
C TRP A 9 -5.10 -0.42 -13.39
N LYS A 10 -5.50 -0.28 -12.13
CA LYS A 10 -6.64 0.54 -11.70
C LYS A 10 -6.21 1.47 -10.56
N LEU A 11 -6.95 2.57 -10.37
CA LEU A 11 -6.76 3.41 -9.20
C LEU A 11 -7.34 2.78 -7.93
N SER A 12 -8.32 1.91 -8.09
CA SER A 12 -8.97 1.23 -6.97
C SER A 12 -9.35 -0.19 -7.36
N TYR A 13 -9.18 -1.13 -6.44
CA TYR A 13 -9.50 -2.54 -6.62
C TYR A 13 -10.64 -2.93 -5.70
N ASN A 14 -11.60 -3.71 -6.22
CA ASN A 14 -12.72 -4.18 -5.42
C ASN A 14 -12.33 -5.43 -4.61
N TYR A 15 -13.24 -5.87 -3.73
CA TYR A 15 -12.99 -7.03 -2.87
C TYR A 15 -12.72 -8.31 -3.67
N LYS A 16 -13.41 -8.49 -4.79
CA LYS A 16 -13.21 -9.65 -5.67
C LYS A 16 -11.82 -9.66 -6.28
N ASP A 17 -11.30 -8.48 -6.70
CA ASP A 17 -9.94 -8.36 -7.22
C ASP A 17 -8.91 -8.76 -6.16
N LEU A 18 -9.12 -8.38 -4.90
CA LEU A 18 -8.21 -8.70 -3.79
C LEU A 18 -8.18 -10.20 -3.45
N GLN A 19 -9.16 -10.98 -3.90
CA GLN A 19 -9.24 -12.42 -3.65
C GLN A 19 -8.65 -13.28 -4.78
N THR A 20 -8.05 -12.67 -5.77
CA THR A 20 -7.43 -13.41 -6.88
C THR A 20 -6.30 -14.31 -6.37
N ASP A 21 -6.37 -15.60 -6.68
CA ASP A 21 -5.34 -16.57 -6.33
C ASP A 21 -4.15 -16.43 -7.30
N SER A 22 -3.15 -15.68 -6.87
CA SER A 22 -1.92 -15.46 -7.62
C SER A 22 -0.76 -15.28 -6.65
N PRO A 23 0.43 -15.82 -6.95
CA PRO A 23 1.62 -15.61 -6.12
C PRO A 23 2.08 -14.15 -6.05
N TYR A 24 1.57 -13.28 -6.93
CA TYR A 24 1.80 -11.85 -6.84
C TYR A 24 0.86 -11.16 -5.87
N ASN A 25 -0.28 -11.78 -5.51
CA ASN A 25 -1.28 -11.16 -4.66
C ASN A 25 -0.93 -11.30 -3.17
N THR A 26 -0.38 -10.24 -2.58
CA THR A 26 -0.01 -10.22 -1.16
C THR A 26 -1.19 -10.04 -0.21
N TYR A 27 -2.40 -9.80 -0.72
CA TYR A 27 -3.63 -9.89 0.08
C TYR A 27 -4.07 -11.34 0.27
N PHE A 28 -3.68 -12.23 -0.64
CA PHE A 28 -4.04 -13.64 -0.60
C PHE A 28 -2.95 -14.50 0.04
N TYR A 29 -1.68 -14.21 -0.26
CA TYR A 29 -0.53 -14.92 0.27
C TYR A 29 0.30 -14.01 1.18
N GLU A 30 0.70 -14.54 2.33
CA GLU A 30 1.59 -13.85 3.25
C GLU A 30 3.01 -13.78 2.68
N GLY A 31 3.71 -12.70 2.99
CA GLY A 31 5.09 -12.50 2.58
C GLY A 31 5.23 -11.61 1.35
N LEU A 32 6.41 -11.64 0.76
CA LEU A 32 6.71 -10.87 -0.44
C LEU A 32 6.12 -11.51 -1.70
N PRO A 33 5.81 -10.71 -2.74
CA PRO A 33 5.39 -11.27 -4.02
C PRO A 33 6.49 -12.13 -4.64
N ILE A 34 6.10 -13.06 -5.51
CA ILE A 34 7.01 -14.05 -6.10
C ILE A 34 8.13 -13.44 -6.95
N GLY A 35 7.94 -12.23 -7.43
CA GLY A 35 8.94 -11.57 -8.28
C GLY A 35 8.75 -10.05 -8.31
N PRO A 36 9.60 -9.34 -9.07
CA PRO A 36 9.54 -7.89 -9.12
C PRO A 36 8.24 -7.39 -9.77
N GLY A 37 7.70 -6.32 -9.23
CA GLY A 37 6.47 -5.70 -9.70
C GLY A 37 6.64 -4.27 -10.19
N ASN A 38 7.86 -3.73 -10.14
CA ASN A 38 8.13 -2.37 -10.57
C ASN A 38 9.61 -2.14 -10.88
N MET A 39 9.93 -0.94 -11.32
CA MET A 39 11.32 -0.49 -11.52
C MET A 39 11.58 0.67 -10.53
N PRO A 40 12.05 0.37 -9.32
CA PRO A 40 12.26 1.39 -8.31
C PRO A 40 13.42 2.32 -8.64
N GLY A 41 13.29 3.58 -8.22
CA GLY A 41 14.38 4.55 -8.30
C GLY A 41 15.43 4.35 -7.21
N GLU A 42 16.49 5.11 -7.30
CA GLU A 42 17.65 5.02 -6.38
C GLU A 42 17.25 5.20 -4.91
N LEU A 43 16.42 6.21 -4.61
CA LEU A 43 15.97 6.47 -3.24
C LEU A 43 15.17 5.32 -2.64
N SER A 44 14.35 4.66 -3.45
CA SER A 44 13.56 3.51 -3.01
C SER A 44 14.44 2.31 -2.73
N ILE A 45 15.45 2.07 -3.57
CA ILE A 45 16.43 0.99 -3.37
C ILE A 45 17.23 1.24 -2.10
N GLU A 46 17.70 2.47 -1.90
CA GLU A 46 18.44 2.85 -0.70
C GLU A 46 17.61 2.68 0.56
N ALA A 47 16.32 3.02 0.52
CA ALA A 47 15.41 2.85 1.65
C ALA A 47 15.27 1.38 2.08
N VAL A 48 15.32 0.43 1.15
CA VAL A 48 15.29 -1.00 1.45
C VAL A 48 16.61 -1.48 2.05
N LEU A 49 17.75 -0.98 1.53
CA LEU A 49 19.07 -1.37 2.00
C LEU A 49 19.43 -0.73 3.35
N ARG A 50 18.94 0.46 3.62
CA ARG A 50 19.19 1.22 4.84
C ARG A 50 17.90 1.80 5.40
N PRO A 51 16.96 0.94 5.84
CA PRO A 51 15.65 1.41 6.26
C PRO A 51 15.71 2.23 7.55
N THR A 52 14.84 3.23 7.64
CA THR A 52 14.60 3.92 8.90
C THR A 52 13.89 2.98 9.85
N LYS A 53 14.43 2.81 11.05
CA LYS A 53 13.82 1.95 12.05
C LYS A 53 12.58 2.63 12.64
N HIS A 54 11.43 1.96 12.54
CA HIS A 54 10.15 2.46 13.07
C HIS A 54 9.19 1.30 13.35
N ASP A 55 8.07 1.63 14.02
CA ASP A 55 7.02 0.67 14.39
C ASP A 55 5.71 0.90 13.61
N TYR A 56 5.77 1.59 12.47
CA TYR A 56 4.60 1.87 11.66
C TYR A 56 4.31 0.71 10.70
N TYR A 57 3.13 0.13 10.81
CA TYR A 57 2.68 -0.96 9.95
C TYR A 57 1.67 -0.53 8.91
N TYR A 58 1.11 0.69 9.05
CA TYR A 58 0.08 1.20 8.17
C TYR A 58 0.45 2.59 7.67
N PHE A 59 0.06 2.87 6.44
CA PHE A 59 0.24 4.20 5.87
C PHE A 59 -0.87 4.51 4.90
N LEU A 60 -1.12 5.80 4.68
CA LEU A 60 -2.03 6.28 3.64
C LEU A 60 -1.50 7.59 3.05
N ALA A 61 -1.80 7.82 1.78
CA ALA A 61 -1.56 9.09 1.12
C ALA A 61 -2.88 9.85 1.02
N ASN A 62 -2.86 11.15 1.36
CA ASN A 62 -4.05 11.99 1.22
C ASN A 62 -4.24 12.39 -0.24
N VAL A 63 -4.97 11.59 -0.99
CA VAL A 63 -5.22 11.82 -2.41
C VAL A 63 -6.19 12.98 -2.67
N ASN A 64 -6.90 13.44 -1.63
CA ASN A 64 -7.82 14.57 -1.72
C ASN A 64 -7.11 15.92 -1.56
N ASP A 65 -5.88 15.93 -1.07
CA ASP A 65 -5.06 17.13 -0.95
C ASP A 65 -4.08 17.20 -2.11
N LYS A 66 -4.40 18.03 -3.10
CA LYS A 66 -3.58 18.19 -4.30
C LYS A 66 -2.25 18.89 -4.04
N ASP A 67 -2.16 19.69 -2.95
CA ASP A 67 -1.00 20.51 -2.69
C ASP A 67 0.01 19.86 -1.76
N SER A 68 -0.41 18.93 -0.91
CA SER A 68 0.43 18.42 0.18
C SER A 68 0.92 16.99 0.00
N LYS A 69 0.41 16.17 -0.83
CA LYS A 69 0.85 14.77 -1.08
C LYS A 69 1.47 14.06 0.14
N LYS A 70 0.99 14.42 1.33
CA LYS A 70 1.56 13.92 2.58
C LYS A 70 1.16 12.48 2.83
N THR A 71 2.12 11.67 3.30
CA THR A 71 1.86 10.30 3.75
C THR A 71 1.71 10.29 5.26
N TYR A 72 0.64 9.66 5.74
CA TYR A 72 0.35 9.52 7.16
C TYR A 72 0.61 8.08 7.60
N TYR A 73 1.33 7.92 8.70
CA TYR A 73 1.74 6.61 9.22
C TYR A 73 0.98 6.30 10.50
N SER A 74 0.70 5.02 10.73
CA SER A 74 0.02 4.54 11.94
C SER A 74 0.62 3.23 12.42
N LYS A 75 0.66 3.05 13.75
CA LYS A 75 1.18 1.83 14.37
C LYS A 75 0.12 0.73 14.46
N THR A 76 -1.13 1.12 14.71
CA THR A 76 -2.23 0.18 14.87
C THR A 76 -3.27 0.35 13.77
N TYR A 77 -4.05 -0.71 13.53
CA TYR A 77 -5.14 -0.67 12.55
C TYR A 77 -6.22 0.35 12.96
N LEU A 78 -6.48 0.52 14.27
CA LEU A 78 -7.45 1.49 14.75
C LEU A 78 -7.03 2.92 14.39
N GLU A 79 -5.77 3.28 14.63
CA GLU A 79 -5.24 4.59 14.24
C GLU A 79 -5.34 4.80 12.72
N HIS A 80 -5.03 3.76 11.95
CA HIS A 80 -5.13 3.81 10.50
C HIS A 80 -6.56 4.07 10.03
N ARG A 81 -7.55 3.36 10.61
CA ARG A 81 -8.97 3.60 10.31
C ARG A 81 -9.40 5.02 10.62
N GLN A 82 -8.99 5.55 11.77
CA GLN A 82 -9.31 6.93 12.16
C GLN A 82 -8.75 7.94 11.17
N LYS A 83 -7.53 7.73 10.70
CA LYS A 83 -6.91 8.58 9.68
C LYS A 83 -7.58 8.44 8.32
N CYS A 84 -8.01 7.25 7.94
CA CYS A 84 -8.75 7.04 6.71
C CYS A 84 -10.07 7.83 6.70
N VAL A 85 -10.82 7.78 7.79
CA VAL A 85 -12.07 8.55 7.92
C VAL A 85 -11.78 10.05 7.89
N LYS A 86 -10.75 10.49 8.60
CA LYS A 86 -10.40 11.93 8.70
C LYS A 86 -9.93 12.51 7.36
N TYR A 87 -9.06 11.82 6.65
CA TYR A 87 -8.41 12.37 5.45
C TYR A 87 -9.01 11.90 4.14
N LEU A 88 -9.54 10.69 4.08
CA LEU A 88 -10.12 10.11 2.87
C LEU A 88 -11.65 10.09 2.89
N GLY A 89 -12.28 10.30 4.06
CA GLY A 89 -13.72 10.27 4.21
C GLY A 89 -14.33 8.88 4.06
N ARG A 90 -13.54 7.81 4.20
CA ARG A 90 -13.99 6.43 4.07
C ARG A 90 -13.21 5.52 4.99
N SER A 91 -13.76 4.35 5.32
CA SER A 91 -13.01 3.34 6.05
C SER A 91 -12.08 2.55 5.13
N CYS A 92 -10.94 2.19 5.66
CA CYS A 92 -9.96 1.36 4.95
C CYS A 92 -10.11 -0.11 5.32
#